data_4ed85a9ef84360200ebe2ba77c8ef1e1
#
_entry.id   4ed85a9ef84360200ebe2ba77c8ef1e1
#
_cell.length_a   1.000
_cell.length_b   1.000
_cell.length_c   1.000
_cell.angle_alpha   90.00
_cell.angle_beta   90.00
_cell.angle_gamma   90.00
#
_symmetry.space_group_name_H-M   'P 1'
#
loop_
_entity.id
_entity.type
_entity.pdbx_description
1 polymer ?
#
loop_
_entity_poly.entity_id
_entity_poly.type
_entity_poly.pdbx_seq_one_letter_code
_entity_poly.pdbx_strand_id
1 'polypeptide(L)'
;MLKSEVMKVITLVLIDCRPKQTFIAGHALAAANLPAAELAQRMHELPDTTQAITLMGDAVSLTVAREFLVSKSYVILNEIVYNDDVVVQLKQQGQWQEGDVSQRLWQPSPLIERFVHELMAEHGIISKRGLEIACGSGRDLVYLGMNGWQMTGVDVQPAAVARAQALASSQHVTITTQVRDLETGADPFADFTDGCFELISVARYLYRPLFPVIKRLLKKGGVIVYHTFMVGSEAFGSPKNPNFLLKVGELATVFSGADIWCDDVVTLADGRPMSMFVAKV
;
A
#
# COMPACT_ATOMS: atom_id res chain seq x y z
N MET A 1 2.02 9.37 -38.65
CA MET A 1 1.83 8.15 -37.81
C MET A 1 2.24 8.37 -36.35
N LEU A 2 3.40 8.97 -36.05
CA LEU A 2 3.84 9.26 -34.66
C LEU A 2 2.86 10.12 -33.81
N LYS A 3 2.11 11.05 -34.38
CA LYS A 3 1.17 11.93 -33.64
C LYS A 3 -0.01 11.21 -32.99
N SER A 4 -0.40 10.02 -33.50
CA SER A 4 -1.54 9.24 -32.99
C SER A 4 -1.15 8.29 -31.86
N GLU A 5 0.11 7.88 -31.81
CA GLU A 5 0.59 6.92 -30.81
C GLU A 5 0.91 7.58 -29.47
N VAL A 6 1.46 8.80 -29.48
CA VAL A 6 1.74 9.53 -28.22
C VAL A 6 0.45 9.90 -27.46
N MET A 7 -0.63 10.22 -28.17
CA MET A 7 -1.93 10.50 -27.52
C MET A 7 -2.62 9.26 -26.92
N LYS A 8 -2.38 8.04 -27.44
CA LYS A 8 -2.88 6.79 -26.86
C LYS A 8 -2.11 6.33 -25.63
N VAL A 9 -0.86 6.77 -25.48
CA VAL A 9 0.04 6.36 -24.40
C VAL A 9 -0.29 7.03 -23.06
N ILE A 10 -0.93 8.19 -23.08
CA ILE A 10 -1.23 8.98 -21.85
C ILE A 10 -2.38 8.40 -21.03
N THR A 11 -3.17 7.48 -21.60
CA THR A 11 -4.23 6.74 -20.85
C THR A 11 -3.72 5.45 -20.17
N LEU A 12 -2.44 5.13 -20.32
CA LEU A 12 -1.80 3.92 -19.76
C LEU A 12 -0.92 4.29 -18.56
N VAL A 13 -0.61 3.32 -17.71
CA VAL A 13 0.34 3.47 -16.61
C VAL A 13 1.70 3.89 -17.20
N LEU A 14 2.10 5.14 -16.93
CA LEU A 14 3.38 5.71 -17.40
C LEU A 14 4.38 5.76 -16.24
N ILE A 15 5.49 5.04 -16.37
CA ILE A 15 6.60 5.06 -15.41
C ILE A 15 7.77 5.81 -16.02
N ASP A 16 8.17 6.90 -15.37
CA ASP A 16 9.41 7.60 -15.66
C ASP A 16 10.55 6.99 -14.84
N CYS A 17 11.45 6.30 -15.55
CA CYS A 17 12.55 5.53 -14.96
C CYS A 17 13.80 6.35 -14.67
N ARG A 18 13.79 7.66 -14.98
CA ARG A 18 14.93 8.56 -14.76
C ARG A 18 15.10 8.88 -13.26
N PRO A 19 16.32 9.30 -12.86
CA PRO A 19 16.58 9.77 -11.50
C PRO A 19 15.61 10.88 -11.06
N LYS A 20 15.30 10.95 -9.76
CA LYS A 20 14.33 11.90 -9.20
C LYS A 20 14.65 13.37 -9.56
N GLN A 21 15.92 13.78 -9.54
CA GLN A 21 16.31 15.16 -9.91
C GLN A 21 15.96 15.49 -11.35
N THR A 22 16.17 14.55 -12.27
CA THR A 22 15.83 14.73 -13.69
C THR A 22 14.32 14.78 -13.89
N PHE A 23 13.57 13.96 -13.15
CA PHE A 23 12.10 14.00 -13.15
C PHE A 23 11.58 15.35 -12.66
N ILE A 24 12.11 15.87 -11.55
CA ILE A 24 11.70 17.16 -10.97
C ILE A 24 11.97 18.33 -11.94
N ALA A 25 13.05 18.26 -12.71
CA ALA A 25 13.39 19.28 -13.72
C ALA A 25 12.39 19.31 -14.89
N GLY A 26 11.62 18.21 -15.05
CA GLY A 26 10.53 18.17 -16.00
C GLY A 26 10.18 16.75 -16.44
N HIS A 27 8.88 16.47 -16.53
CA HIS A 27 8.34 15.16 -16.84
C HIS A 27 6.96 15.23 -17.52
N ALA A 28 6.51 14.11 -18.06
CA ALA A 28 5.17 14.01 -18.63
C ALA A 28 4.11 14.06 -17.52
N LEU A 29 2.98 14.73 -17.78
CA LEU A 29 1.82 14.68 -16.89
C LEU A 29 1.39 13.23 -16.63
N ALA A 30 0.95 12.96 -15.41
CA ALA A 30 0.53 11.63 -14.95
C ALA A 30 1.63 10.55 -14.99
N ALA A 31 2.91 10.92 -15.15
CA ALA A 31 4.00 9.98 -14.98
C ALA A 31 4.28 9.68 -13.50
N ALA A 32 4.51 8.42 -13.18
CA ALA A 32 5.04 7.99 -11.88
C ALA A 32 6.57 7.93 -11.95
N ASN A 33 7.26 8.57 -11.02
CA ASN A 33 8.71 8.47 -10.95
C ASN A 33 9.15 7.25 -10.14
N LEU A 34 9.63 6.25 -10.83
CA LEU A 34 10.23 5.05 -10.26
C LEU A 34 11.59 4.82 -10.93
N PRO A 35 12.69 5.43 -10.41
CA PRO A 35 14.01 5.32 -11.00
C PRO A 35 14.42 3.86 -11.18
N ALA A 36 14.99 3.54 -12.35
CA ALA A 36 15.37 2.17 -12.71
C ALA A 36 16.25 1.50 -11.64
N ALA A 37 17.18 2.25 -11.05
CA ALA A 37 18.09 1.77 -10.00
C ALA A 37 17.36 1.46 -8.66
N GLU A 38 16.14 1.99 -8.44
CA GLU A 38 15.39 1.86 -7.20
C GLU A 38 14.23 0.83 -7.30
N LEU A 39 13.91 0.33 -8.47
CA LEU A 39 12.75 -0.54 -8.71
C LEU A 39 12.70 -1.74 -7.77
N ALA A 40 13.83 -2.39 -7.50
CA ALA A 40 13.88 -3.55 -6.62
C ALA A 40 13.46 -3.22 -5.16
N GLN A 41 13.77 -2.01 -4.71
CA GLN A 41 13.45 -1.53 -3.36
C GLN A 41 12.03 -0.95 -3.29
N ARG A 42 11.49 -0.47 -4.42
CA ARG A 42 10.21 0.22 -4.55
C ARG A 42 9.13 -0.62 -5.24
N MET A 43 9.29 -1.94 -5.28
CA MET A 43 8.29 -2.85 -5.86
C MET A 43 6.87 -2.66 -5.30
N HIS A 44 6.76 -2.26 -4.05
CA HIS A 44 5.47 -2.00 -3.39
C HIS A 44 4.76 -0.75 -3.94
N GLU A 45 5.44 0.07 -4.74
CA GLU A 45 4.87 1.25 -5.40
C GLU A 45 4.43 0.95 -6.85
N LEU A 46 4.76 -0.22 -7.38
CA LEU A 46 4.33 -0.65 -8.71
C LEU A 46 2.81 -0.94 -8.73
N PRO A 47 2.18 -0.80 -9.91
CA PRO A 47 0.79 -1.18 -10.08
C PRO A 47 0.60 -2.70 -10.00
N ASP A 48 -0.64 -3.17 -10.08
CA ASP A 48 -0.92 -4.59 -10.26
C ASP A 48 -0.33 -5.11 -11.58
N THR A 49 0.17 -6.36 -11.59
CA THR A 49 0.82 -6.97 -12.76
C THR A 49 -0.13 -7.18 -13.95
N THR A 50 -1.44 -7.10 -13.74
CA THR A 50 -2.45 -7.12 -14.81
C THR A 50 -2.51 -5.81 -15.60
N GLN A 51 -1.94 -4.73 -15.06
CA GLN A 51 -1.89 -3.44 -15.74
C GLN A 51 -0.66 -3.38 -16.64
N ALA A 52 -0.88 -3.05 -17.89
CA ALA A 52 0.19 -2.86 -18.84
C ALA A 52 0.86 -1.49 -18.66
N ILE A 53 2.19 -1.45 -18.80
CA ILE A 53 3.05 -0.32 -18.48
C ILE A 53 3.66 0.27 -19.72
N THR A 54 3.74 1.60 -19.78
CA THR A 54 4.64 2.35 -20.66
C THR A 54 5.82 2.86 -19.85
N LEU A 55 7.03 2.65 -20.33
CA LEU A 55 8.25 3.19 -19.74
C LEU A 55 8.70 4.46 -20.45
N MET A 56 9.22 5.43 -19.71
CA MET A 56 9.88 6.61 -20.22
C MET A 56 11.21 6.80 -19.52
N GLY A 57 12.30 7.08 -20.29
CA GLY A 57 13.63 7.27 -19.71
C GLY A 57 14.70 7.44 -20.76
N ASP A 58 15.95 7.61 -20.32
CA ASP A 58 17.12 7.45 -21.19
C ASP A 58 17.33 5.96 -21.53
N ALA A 59 18.15 5.68 -22.52
CA ALA A 59 18.36 4.32 -23.03
C ALA A 59 18.87 3.34 -21.97
N VAL A 60 19.68 3.81 -21.02
CA VAL A 60 20.23 2.97 -19.95
C VAL A 60 19.14 2.65 -18.93
N SER A 61 18.42 3.68 -18.46
CA SER A 61 17.31 3.53 -17.52
C SER A 61 16.20 2.62 -18.05
N LEU A 62 15.86 2.76 -19.35
CA LEU A 62 14.86 1.89 -20.00
C LEU A 62 15.30 0.44 -20.04
N THR A 63 16.58 0.16 -20.39
CA THR A 63 17.08 -1.20 -20.42
C THR A 63 17.00 -1.88 -19.05
N VAL A 64 17.50 -1.21 -18.00
CA VAL A 64 17.48 -1.72 -16.63
C VAL A 64 16.05 -1.94 -16.14
N ALA A 65 15.16 -0.96 -16.34
CA ALA A 65 13.78 -1.05 -15.92
C ALA A 65 13.03 -2.19 -16.63
N ARG A 66 13.19 -2.31 -17.96
CA ARG A 66 12.57 -3.37 -18.75
C ARG A 66 12.98 -4.76 -18.23
N GLU A 67 14.30 -5.01 -18.12
CA GLU A 67 14.81 -6.31 -17.65
C GLU A 67 14.25 -6.68 -16.29
N PHE A 68 14.24 -5.73 -15.36
CA PHE A 68 13.70 -5.94 -14.03
C PHE A 68 12.19 -6.23 -14.07
N LEU A 69 11.39 -5.38 -14.71
CA LEU A 69 9.93 -5.50 -14.74
C LEU A 69 9.46 -6.76 -15.47
N VAL A 70 10.09 -7.13 -16.58
CA VAL A 70 9.81 -8.38 -17.29
C VAL A 70 10.12 -9.59 -16.39
N SER A 71 11.22 -9.56 -15.63
CA SER A 71 11.54 -10.63 -14.66
C SER A 71 10.48 -10.78 -13.55
N LYS A 72 9.64 -9.75 -13.34
CA LYS A 72 8.51 -9.71 -12.38
C LYS A 72 7.15 -9.90 -13.05
N SER A 73 7.13 -10.37 -14.29
CA SER A 73 5.92 -10.66 -15.08
C SER A 73 5.06 -9.43 -15.44
N TYR A 74 5.64 -8.22 -15.44
CA TYR A 74 4.96 -7.05 -15.98
C TYR A 74 4.95 -7.06 -17.49
N VAL A 75 3.87 -6.58 -18.09
CA VAL A 75 3.71 -6.38 -19.53
C VAL A 75 4.08 -4.94 -19.88
N ILE A 76 5.13 -4.77 -20.70
CA ILE A 76 5.56 -3.45 -21.20
C ILE A 76 5.00 -3.29 -22.60
N LEU A 77 4.11 -2.33 -22.78
CA LEU A 77 3.48 -2.05 -24.08
C LEU A 77 4.31 -1.13 -24.94
N ASN A 78 5.00 -0.17 -24.34
CA ASN A 78 5.77 0.84 -25.06
C ASN A 78 6.93 1.36 -24.24
N GLU A 79 7.95 1.85 -24.95
CA GLU A 79 9.11 2.54 -24.38
C GLU A 79 9.31 3.88 -25.09
N ILE A 80 9.41 4.94 -24.33
CA ILE A 80 9.62 6.31 -24.82
C ILE A 80 11.04 6.74 -24.45
N VAL A 81 11.90 6.85 -25.42
CA VAL A 81 13.24 7.40 -25.20
C VAL A 81 13.13 8.91 -24.98
N TYR A 82 13.57 9.35 -23.81
CA TYR A 82 13.59 10.76 -23.46
C TYR A 82 14.62 11.52 -24.29
N ASN A 83 14.16 12.52 -25.02
CA ASN A 83 14.97 13.43 -25.82
C ASN A 83 14.25 14.78 -26.03
N ASP A 84 14.93 15.75 -26.61
CA ASP A 84 14.40 17.11 -26.80
C ASP A 84 13.11 17.12 -27.65
N ASP A 85 13.03 16.28 -28.69
CA ASP A 85 11.82 16.19 -29.53
C ASP A 85 10.59 15.74 -28.77
N VAL A 86 10.76 14.74 -27.91
CA VAL A 86 9.66 14.25 -27.02
C VAL A 86 9.26 15.36 -26.05
N VAL A 87 10.20 16.09 -25.47
CA VAL A 87 9.91 17.21 -24.56
C VAL A 87 9.13 18.32 -25.29
N VAL A 88 9.57 18.69 -26.49
CA VAL A 88 8.88 19.69 -27.33
C VAL A 88 7.44 19.26 -27.63
N GLN A 89 7.23 17.98 -28.00
CA GLN A 89 5.90 17.46 -28.27
C GLN A 89 5.00 17.48 -27.03
N LEU A 90 5.51 17.01 -25.89
CA LEU A 90 4.73 17.04 -24.63
C LEU A 90 4.34 18.46 -24.22
N LYS A 91 5.26 19.43 -24.36
CA LYS A 91 4.98 20.84 -24.08
C LYS A 91 3.92 21.42 -25.02
N GLN A 92 4.02 21.14 -26.32
CA GLN A 92 3.01 21.58 -27.31
C GLN A 92 1.63 21.00 -27.07
N GLN A 93 1.56 19.81 -26.48
CA GLN A 93 0.30 19.12 -26.14
C GLN A 93 -0.23 19.49 -24.75
N GLY A 94 0.47 20.33 -23.98
CA GLY A 94 0.12 20.62 -22.61
C GLY A 94 0.28 19.42 -21.65
N GLN A 95 1.13 18.46 -22.02
CA GLN A 95 1.38 17.20 -21.29
C GLN A 95 2.73 17.22 -20.56
N TRP A 96 3.26 18.37 -20.24
CA TRP A 96 4.52 18.55 -19.56
C TRP A 96 4.35 19.37 -18.30
N GLN A 97 5.04 18.96 -17.25
CA GLN A 97 5.10 19.71 -15.98
C GLN A 97 6.51 19.61 -15.37
N GLU A 98 6.78 20.55 -14.45
CA GLU A 98 7.96 20.55 -13.59
C GLU A 98 7.52 20.33 -12.14
N GLY A 99 8.45 19.93 -11.28
CA GLY A 99 8.18 19.68 -9.87
C GLY A 99 8.17 18.19 -9.51
N ASP A 100 7.81 17.86 -8.29
CA ASP A 100 7.92 16.52 -7.72
C ASP A 100 6.61 15.73 -7.68
N VAL A 101 5.58 16.22 -8.37
CA VAL A 101 4.28 15.53 -8.44
C VAL A 101 4.40 14.26 -9.27
N SER A 102 4.39 13.12 -8.60
CA SER A 102 4.47 11.79 -9.17
C SER A 102 3.13 11.07 -9.04
N GLN A 103 2.66 10.46 -10.11
CA GLN A 103 1.43 9.66 -10.09
C GLN A 103 1.58 8.46 -9.14
N ARG A 104 0.59 8.25 -8.28
CA ARG A 104 0.53 7.03 -7.45
C ARG A 104 0.03 5.86 -8.29
N LEU A 105 0.78 4.77 -8.32
CA LEU A 105 0.41 3.53 -9.04
C LEU A 105 -0.06 2.42 -8.09
N TRP A 106 0.40 2.43 -6.85
CA TRP A 106 0.03 1.44 -5.85
C TRP A 106 -1.37 1.71 -5.27
N GLN A 107 -1.99 0.66 -4.82
CA GLN A 107 -3.27 0.71 -4.13
C GLN A 107 -3.12 0.20 -2.69
N PRO A 108 -3.93 0.70 -1.74
CA PRO A 108 -4.06 0.09 -0.42
C PRO A 108 -4.69 -1.29 -0.54
N SER A 109 -4.81 -2.00 0.56
CA SER A 109 -5.64 -3.20 0.60
C SER A 109 -7.11 -2.86 0.31
N PRO A 110 -7.87 -3.74 -0.35
CA PRO A 110 -9.28 -3.48 -0.67
C PRO A 110 -10.13 -3.17 0.57
N LEU A 111 -9.80 -3.76 1.72
CA LEU A 111 -10.53 -3.49 2.96
C LEU A 111 -10.29 -2.08 3.49
N ILE A 112 -9.05 -1.59 3.42
CA ILE A 112 -8.72 -0.21 3.81
C ILE A 112 -9.35 0.78 2.82
N GLU A 113 -9.35 0.48 1.54
CA GLU A 113 -10.01 1.31 0.54
C GLU A 113 -11.52 1.43 0.82
N ARG A 114 -12.19 0.30 1.04
CA ARG A 114 -13.62 0.25 1.42
C ARG A 114 -13.87 0.99 2.76
N PHE A 115 -13.01 0.79 3.75
CA PHE A 115 -13.13 1.48 5.03
C PHE A 115 -13.13 2.99 4.86
N VAL A 116 -12.20 3.52 4.08
CA VAL A 116 -12.03 4.97 3.87
C VAL A 116 -13.18 5.56 3.04
N HIS A 117 -13.57 4.90 1.95
CA HIS A 117 -14.54 5.49 1.00
C HIS A 117 -16.00 5.22 1.33
N GLU A 118 -16.29 4.15 2.05
CA GLU A 118 -17.66 3.73 2.35
C GLU A 118 -17.94 3.79 3.85
N LEU A 119 -17.27 2.94 4.65
CA LEU A 119 -17.63 2.71 6.04
C LEU A 119 -17.40 3.93 6.95
N MET A 120 -16.37 4.74 6.70
CA MET A 120 -16.16 5.96 7.48
C MET A 120 -17.33 6.93 7.35
N ALA A 121 -17.84 7.14 6.14
CA ALA A 121 -18.98 8.02 5.90
C ALA A 121 -20.28 7.42 6.45
N GLU A 122 -20.53 6.14 6.22
CA GLU A 122 -21.71 5.41 6.66
C GLU A 122 -21.87 5.42 8.21
N HIS A 123 -20.75 5.27 8.92
CA HIS A 123 -20.75 5.19 10.38
C HIS A 123 -20.27 6.47 11.08
N GLY A 124 -20.10 7.57 10.34
CA GLY A 124 -19.73 8.88 10.90
C GLY A 124 -18.35 8.89 11.57
N ILE A 125 -17.39 8.14 11.03
CA ILE A 125 -16.04 8.07 11.59
C ILE A 125 -15.22 9.28 11.11
N ILE A 126 -14.59 9.95 12.07
CA ILE A 126 -13.65 11.06 11.84
C ILE A 126 -12.24 10.57 12.08
N SER A 127 -11.35 10.85 11.12
CA SER A 127 -9.93 10.51 11.22
C SER A 127 -9.26 11.14 12.44
N LYS A 128 -8.55 10.32 13.22
CA LYS A 128 -7.80 10.72 14.42
C LYS A 128 -6.49 9.93 14.49
N ARG A 129 -6.20 9.29 15.64
CA ARG A 129 -4.99 8.48 15.83
C ARG A 129 -5.24 7.02 15.43
N GLY A 130 -4.37 6.51 14.58
CA GLY A 130 -4.40 5.11 14.15
C GLY A 130 -3.08 4.39 14.37
N LEU A 131 -3.16 3.07 14.57
CA LEU A 131 -2.04 2.17 14.64
C LEU A 131 -2.16 1.11 13.54
N GLU A 132 -1.10 0.90 12.76
CA GLU A 132 -1.01 -0.27 11.90
C GLU A 132 0.02 -1.26 12.43
N ILE A 133 -0.44 -2.47 12.71
CA ILE A 133 0.34 -3.59 13.24
C ILE A 133 0.91 -4.40 12.08
N ALA A 134 2.24 -4.65 12.08
CA ALA A 134 2.97 -5.29 11.00
C ALA A 134 2.79 -4.55 9.65
N CYS A 135 3.08 -3.24 9.65
CA CYS A 135 2.77 -2.33 8.55
C CYS A 135 3.55 -2.60 7.24
N GLY A 136 4.59 -3.42 7.29
CA GLY A 136 5.40 -3.74 6.12
C GLY A 136 5.96 -2.49 5.46
N SER A 137 5.79 -2.38 4.13
CA SER A 137 6.23 -1.21 3.35
C SER A 137 5.23 -0.03 3.38
N GLY A 138 4.18 -0.09 4.20
CA GLY A 138 3.37 1.05 4.60
C GLY A 138 2.28 1.49 3.61
N ARG A 139 1.82 0.66 2.66
CA ARG A 139 0.78 1.09 1.71
C ARG A 139 -0.52 1.50 2.42
N ASP A 140 -1.02 0.66 3.31
CA ASP A 140 -2.25 0.95 4.07
C ASP A 140 -2.02 2.11 5.06
N LEU A 141 -0.87 2.11 5.74
CA LEU A 141 -0.44 3.16 6.67
C LEU A 141 -0.42 4.54 6.02
N VAL A 142 0.24 4.66 4.86
CA VAL A 142 0.35 5.92 4.13
C VAL A 142 -0.99 6.33 3.53
N TYR A 143 -1.77 5.37 3.03
CA TYR A 143 -3.10 5.66 2.49
C TYR A 143 -4.06 6.21 3.57
N LEU A 144 -4.06 5.63 4.76
CA LEU A 144 -4.80 6.17 5.90
C LEU A 144 -4.31 7.58 6.27
N GLY A 145 -2.99 7.80 6.27
CA GLY A 145 -2.40 9.12 6.48
C GLY A 145 -2.85 10.16 5.44
N MET A 146 -2.90 9.79 4.15
CA MET A 146 -3.44 10.65 3.07
C MET A 146 -4.91 11.03 3.30
N ASN A 147 -5.66 10.20 4.02
CA ASN A 147 -7.06 10.42 4.38
C ASN A 147 -7.24 11.00 5.79
N GLY A 148 -6.22 11.68 6.31
CA GLY A 148 -6.29 12.51 7.51
C GLY A 148 -6.03 11.77 8.83
N TRP A 149 -5.70 10.47 8.82
CA TRP A 149 -5.34 9.75 10.02
C TRP A 149 -3.91 10.09 10.48
N GLN A 150 -3.73 10.28 11.78
CA GLN A 150 -2.41 10.40 12.41
C GLN A 150 -1.89 8.99 12.69
N MET A 151 -1.19 8.41 11.71
CA MET A 151 -0.84 7.01 11.73
C MET A 151 0.50 6.73 12.42
N THR A 152 0.50 5.69 13.25
CA THR A 152 1.70 5.02 13.74
C THR A 152 1.78 3.63 13.13
N GLY A 153 2.89 3.28 12.50
CA GLY A 153 3.14 1.95 11.94
C GLY A 153 4.23 1.22 12.70
N VAL A 154 4.07 -0.07 12.94
CA VAL A 154 5.10 -0.90 13.58
C VAL A 154 5.38 -2.13 12.72
N ASP A 155 6.65 -2.48 12.59
CA ASP A 155 7.10 -3.71 11.92
C ASP A 155 8.42 -4.17 12.53
N VAL A 156 8.67 -5.48 12.50
CA VAL A 156 9.93 -6.04 13.02
C VAL A 156 11.11 -5.78 12.08
N GLN A 157 10.86 -5.54 10.80
CA GLN A 157 11.90 -5.39 9.80
C GLN A 157 12.30 -3.91 9.59
N PRO A 158 13.54 -3.50 9.96
CA PRO A 158 13.99 -2.12 9.75
C PRO A 158 13.89 -1.65 8.30
N ALA A 159 14.16 -2.55 7.34
CA ALA A 159 14.06 -2.24 5.92
C ALA A 159 12.61 -1.99 5.46
N ALA A 160 11.62 -2.65 6.05
CA ALA A 160 10.21 -2.40 5.78
C ALA A 160 9.78 -1.03 6.32
N VAL A 161 10.17 -0.73 7.56
CA VAL A 161 9.94 0.58 8.19
C VAL A 161 10.57 1.72 7.38
N ALA A 162 11.80 1.55 6.89
CA ALA A 162 12.46 2.55 6.04
C ALA A 162 11.70 2.76 4.71
N ARG A 163 11.19 1.70 4.10
CA ARG A 163 10.34 1.80 2.89
C ARG A 163 9.03 2.54 3.17
N ALA A 164 8.39 2.27 4.30
CA ALA A 164 7.16 2.97 4.69
C ALA A 164 7.39 4.48 4.86
N GLN A 165 8.50 4.88 5.48
CA GLN A 165 8.90 6.29 5.61
C GLN A 165 9.19 6.92 4.25
N ALA A 166 9.91 6.22 3.36
CA ALA A 166 10.19 6.70 2.01
C ALA A 166 8.89 6.88 1.20
N LEU A 167 7.96 5.91 1.31
CA LEU A 167 6.65 5.99 0.66
C LEU A 167 5.85 7.19 1.20
N ALA A 168 5.79 7.40 2.51
CA ALA A 168 5.11 8.54 3.11
C ALA A 168 5.69 9.87 2.62
N SER A 169 7.03 9.96 2.59
CA SER A 169 7.73 11.14 2.08
C SER A 169 7.41 11.42 0.61
N SER A 170 7.33 10.39 -0.23
CA SER A 170 6.97 10.53 -1.65
C SER A 170 5.53 10.98 -1.89
N GLN A 171 4.65 10.73 -0.91
CA GLN A 171 3.25 11.12 -0.93
C GLN A 171 2.95 12.38 -0.09
N HIS A 172 4.00 13.07 0.41
CA HIS A 172 3.89 14.26 1.27
C HIS A 172 3.02 14.03 2.52
N VAL A 173 3.07 12.81 3.09
CA VAL A 173 2.32 12.41 4.28
C VAL A 173 3.25 12.23 5.46
N THR A 174 2.83 12.73 6.63
CA THR A 174 3.53 12.50 7.88
C THR A 174 2.99 11.26 8.59
N ILE A 175 3.87 10.30 8.89
CA ILE A 175 3.58 9.12 9.68
C ILE A 175 4.64 8.96 10.78
N THR A 176 4.29 8.25 11.84
CA THR A 176 5.26 7.75 12.83
C THR A 176 5.50 6.28 12.57
N THR A 177 6.76 5.83 12.62
CA THR A 177 7.07 4.41 12.46
C THR A 177 8.04 3.94 13.54
N GLN A 178 7.93 2.68 13.95
CA GLN A 178 8.81 2.06 14.94
C GLN A 178 9.21 0.66 14.48
N VAL A 179 10.47 0.32 14.62
CA VAL A 179 10.93 -1.07 14.53
C VAL A 179 10.58 -1.75 15.85
N ARG A 180 9.70 -2.77 15.78
CA ARG A 180 9.17 -3.41 16.99
C ARG A 180 8.91 -4.90 16.74
N ASP A 181 9.50 -5.75 17.57
CA ASP A 181 9.16 -7.17 17.58
C ASP A 181 7.85 -7.37 18.35
N LEU A 182 6.87 -7.97 17.69
CA LEU A 182 5.52 -8.19 18.20
C LEU A 182 5.35 -9.56 18.85
N GLU A 183 6.33 -10.46 18.72
CA GLU A 183 6.25 -11.86 19.13
C GLU A 183 7.18 -12.20 20.31
N THR A 184 7.55 -11.22 21.10
CA THR A 184 8.49 -11.39 22.24
C THR A 184 7.91 -12.12 23.46
N GLY A 185 6.60 -12.40 23.47
CA GLY A 185 5.90 -12.99 24.62
C GLY A 185 5.54 -12.01 25.74
N ALA A 186 6.12 -10.80 25.75
CA ALA A 186 5.69 -9.66 26.58
C ALA A 186 4.72 -8.76 25.80
N ASP A 187 4.08 -7.80 26.49
CA ASP A 187 3.27 -6.79 25.80
C ASP A 187 4.19 -5.85 24.98
N PRO A 188 4.19 -5.96 23.65
CA PRO A 188 5.10 -5.14 22.84
C PRO A 188 4.68 -3.67 22.77
N PHE A 189 3.55 -3.31 23.37
CA PHE A 189 2.99 -1.96 23.40
C PHE A 189 2.80 -1.43 24.84
N ALA A 190 3.59 -1.92 25.80
CA ALA A 190 3.50 -1.49 27.19
C ALA A 190 3.80 0.01 27.40
N ASP A 191 4.45 0.65 26.42
CA ASP A 191 4.72 2.09 26.38
C ASP A 191 3.53 2.93 25.89
N PHE A 192 2.47 2.31 25.38
CA PHE A 192 1.25 3.00 25.00
C PHE A 192 0.17 2.89 26.07
N THR A 193 -0.53 3.99 26.30
CA THR A 193 -1.66 4.02 27.22
C THR A 193 -2.88 3.28 26.66
N ASP A 194 -3.72 2.75 27.55
CA ASP A 194 -4.96 2.10 27.17
C ASP A 194 -5.89 3.07 26.42
N GLY A 195 -6.58 2.57 25.40
CA GLY A 195 -7.56 3.36 24.64
C GLY A 195 -6.96 4.55 23.90
N CYS A 196 -5.69 4.47 23.48
CA CYS A 196 -5.00 5.61 22.84
C CYS A 196 -5.20 5.69 21.32
N PHE A 197 -5.82 4.68 20.68
CA PHE A 197 -6.07 4.67 19.24
C PHE A 197 -7.55 4.55 18.91
N GLU A 198 -8.02 5.41 18.02
CA GLU A 198 -9.36 5.34 17.44
C GLU A 198 -9.47 4.34 16.29
N LEU A 199 -8.34 3.96 15.68
CA LEU A 199 -8.25 2.95 14.63
C LEU A 199 -7.07 2.02 14.91
N ILE A 200 -7.28 0.72 14.78
CA ILE A 200 -6.18 -0.24 14.61
C ILE A 200 -6.40 -1.01 13.31
N SER A 201 -5.39 -1.06 12.45
CA SER A 201 -5.40 -1.85 11.22
C SER A 201 -4.37 -2.97 11.31
N VAL A 202 -4.72 -4.14 10.76
CA VAL A 202 -3.85 -5.32 10.66
C VAL A 202 -4.04 -5.97 9.29
N ALA A 203 -2.95 -6.08 8.54
CA ALA A 203 -2.99 -6.61 7.19
C ALA A 203 -2.05 -7.82 7.04
N ARG A 204 -2.60 -8.99 6.65
CA ARG A 204 -1.84 -10.22 6.35
C ARG A 204 -0.88 -10.67 7.46
N TYR A 205 -1.25 -10.38 8.68
CA TYR A 205 -0.51 -10.76 9.88
C TYR A 205 -1.47 -11.39 10.89
N LEU A 206 -1.04 -12.43 11.60
CA LEU A 206 -1.81 -13.09 12.65
C LEU A 206 -0.89 -13.59 13.75
N TYR A 207 -0.99 -12.97 14.90
CA TYR A 207 -0.38 -13.43 16.14
C TYR A 207 -1.40 -13.31 17.27
N ARG A 208 -2.02 -14.41 17.66
CA ARG A 208 -3.16 -14.46 18.59
C ARG A 208 -2.89 -13.84 19.97
N PRO A 209 -1.68 -13.95 20.54
CA PRO A 209 -1.37 -13.26 21.81
C PRO A 209 -1.54 -11.73 21.77
N LEU A 210 -1.60 -11.10 20.59
CA LEU A 210 -1.86 -9.67 20.47
C LEU A 210 -3.35 -9.30 20.58
N PHE A 211 -4.29 -10.22 20.49
CA PHE A 211 -5.72 -9.88 20.57
C PHE A 211 -6.11 -9.12 21.84
N PRO A 212 -5.66 -9.53 23.05
CA PRO A 212 -5.93 -8.76 24.26
C PRO A 212 -5.26 -7.36 24.23
N VAL A 213 -4.06 -7.26 23.65
CA VAL A 213 -3.33 -6.00 23.54
C VAL A 213 -4.03 -5.06 22.57
N ILE A 214 -4.50 -5.54 21.41
CA ILE A 214 -5.29 -4.77 20.45
C ILE A 214 -6.54 -4.19 21.12
N LYS A 215 -7.26 -5.01 21.88
CA LYS A 215 -8.45 -4.55 22.63
C LYS A 215 -8.11 -3.48 23.66
N ARG A 216 -7.01 -3.63 24.39
CA ARG A 216 -6.51 -2.66 25.36
C ARG A 216 -6.20 -1.31 24.71
N LEU A 217 -5.53 -1.34 23.55
CA LEU A 217 -5.08 -0.14 22.85
C LEU A 217 -6.22 0.60 22.13
N LEU A 218 -7.27 -0.11 21.72
CA LEU A 218 -8.43 0.50 21.10
C LEU A 218 -9.22 1.32 22.12
N LYS A 219 -9.52 2.55 21.74
CA LYS A 219 -10.42 3.42 22.48
C LYS A 219 -11.85 2.87 22.42
N LYS A 220 -12.61 3.08 23.48
CA LYS A 220 -14.06 2.80 23.44
C LYS A 220 -14.72 3.57 22.29
N GLY A 221 -15.41 2.86 21.40
CA GLY A 221 -15.94 3.38 20.15
C GLY A 221 -14.89 3.48 19.02
N GLY A 222 -13.70 2.96 19.24
CA GLY A 222 -12.67 2.82 18.19
C GLY A 222 -12.95 1.67 17.24
N VAL A 223 -12.27 1.64 16.11
CA VAL A 223 -12.51 0.69 15.02
C VAL A 223 -11.32 -0.22 14.83
N ILE A 224 -11.57 -1.51 14.71
CA ILE A 224 -10.61 -2.50 14.21
C ILE A 224 -10.89 -2.79 12.73
N VAL A 225 -9.85 -2.74 11.89
CA VAL A 225 -9.87 -3.17 10.50
C VAL A 225 -8.85 -4.30 10.37
N TYR A 226 -9.31 -5.52 10.15
CA TYR A 226 -8.45 -6.69 10.18
C TYR A 226 -8.68 -7.57 8.96
N HIS A 227 -7.66 -7.79 8.14
CA HIS A 227 -7.74 -8.76 7.05
C HIS A 227 -6.49 -9.65 7.04
N THR A 228 -6.71 -10.96 6.95
CA THR A 228 -5.61 -11.93 6.90
C THR A 228 -6.06 -13.25 6.27
N PHE A 229 -5.10 -14.09 5.94
CA PHE A 229 -5.34 -15.41 5.35
C PHE A 229 -6.12 -16.33 6.30
N MET A 230 -7.03 -17.09 5.73
CA MET A 230 -7.85 -18.06 6.46
C MET A 230 -7.40 -19.49 6.22
N VAL A 231 -7.85 -20.39 7.09
CA VAL A 231 -7.77 -21.85 6.88
C VAL A 231 -8.32 -22.19 5.48
N GLY A 232 -7.58 -23.01 4.75
CA GLY A 232 -7.82 -23.28 3.34
C GLY A 232 -6.80 -22.62 2.40
N SER A 233 -6.15 -21.52 2.82
CA SER A 233 -5.11 -20.84 2.02
C SER A 233 -3.90 -21.72 1.77
N GLU A 234 -3.58 -22.64 2.68
CA GLU A 234 -2.46 -23.59 2.59
C GLU A 234 -2.51 -24.50 1.37
N ALA A 235 -3.71 -24.71 0.81
CA ALA A 235 -3.89 -25.51 -0.41
C ALA A 235 -3.40 -24.78 -1.66
N PHE A 236 -3.35 -23.45 -1.63
CA PHE A 236 -3.02 -22.60 -2.79
C PHE A 236 -1.62 -21.96 -2.68
N GLY A 237 -1.08 -21.82 -1.47
CA GLY A 237 0.22 -21.18 -1.28
C GLY A 237 0.58 -20.93 0.18
N SER A 238 1.41 -19.93 0.42
CA SER A 238 1.75 -19.47 1.76
C SER A 238 0.71 -18.45 2.27
N PRO A 239 0.47 -18.38 3.59
CA PRO A 239 1.10 -19.17 4.65
C PRO A 239 0.56 -20.62 4.74
N LYS A 240 1.45 -21.57 5.09
CA LYS A 240 1.07 -22.98 5.29
C LYS A 240 0.93 -23.36 6.76
N ASN A 241 1.53 -22.58 7.66
CA ASN A 241 1.45 -22.83 9.08
C ASN A 241 0.06 -22.46 9.61
N PRO A 242 -0.70 -23.40 10.24
CA PRO A 242 -2.03 -23.13 10.77
C PRO A 242 -2.09 -21.98 11.78
N ASN A 243 -0.98 -21.68 12.46
CA ASN A 243 -0.92 -20.57 13.41
C ASN A 243 -1.07 -19.21 12.73
N PHE A 244 -0.80 -19.12 11.44
CA PHE A 244 -0.94 -17.89 10.62
C PHE A 244 -2.24 -17.88 9.80
N LEU A 245 -3.12 -18.85 10.03
CA LEU A 245 -4.40 -18.97 9.34
C LEU A 245 -5.55 -18.72 10.32
N LEU A 246 -6.40 -17.75 9.97
CA LEU A 246 -7.58 -17.40 10.76
C LEU A 246 -8.69 -18.45 10.55
N LYS A 247 -9.39 -18.79 11.61
CA LYS A 247 -10.58 -19.67 11.53
C LYS A 247 -11.82 -18.83 11.21
N VAL A 248 -12.82 -19.48 10.63
CA VAL A 248 -14.12 -18.84 10.37
C VAL A 248 -14.72 -18.35 11.68
N GLY A 249 -15.21 -17.09 11.72
CA GLY A 249 -15.84 -16.47 12.88
C GLY A 249 -14.89 -16.19 14.06
N GLU A 250 -13.58 -16.40 13.92
CA GLU A 250 -12.63 -16.21 15.01
C GLU A 250 -12.57 -14.74 15.45
N LEU A 251 -12.51 -13.78 14.50
CA LEU A 251 -12.49 -12.36 14.85
C LEU A 251 -13.80 -11.90 15.49
N ALA A 252 -14.94 -12.35 15.00
CA ALA A 252 -16.23 -12.05 15.64
C ALA A 252 -16.29 -12.58 17.09
N THR A 253 -15.69 -13.74 17.34
CA THR A 253 -15.56 -14.29 18.70
C THR A 253 -14.60 -13.46 19.56
N VAL A 254 -13.44 -13.10 19.01
CA VAL A 254 -12.44 -12.27 19.69
C VAL A 254 -13.03 -10.93 20.06
N PHE A 255 -13.74 -10.28 19.14
CA PHE A 255 -14.38 -8.97 19.35
C PHE A 255 -15.87 -9.10 19.69
N SER A 256 -16.25 -10.14 20.45
CA SER A 256 -17.64 -10.31 20.91
C SER A 256 -18.13 -9.08 21.68
N GLY A 257 -19.32 -8.60 21.32
CA GLY A 257 -19.91 -7.37 21.87
C GLY A 257 -19.59 -6.09 21.08
N ALA A 258 -18.71 -6.17 20.06
CA ALA A 258 -18.51 -5.07 19.13
C ALA A 258 -19.64 -4.97 18.10
N ASP A 259 -19.86 -3.78 17.57
CA ASP A 259 -20.73 -3.55 16.41
C ASP A 259 -19.97 -3.93 15.14
N ILE A 260 -20.30 -5.09 14.58
CA ILE A 260 -19.61 -5.64 13.39
C ILE A 260 -20.22 -5.04 12.13
N TRP A 261 -19.39 -4.35 11.34
CA TRP A 261 -19.78 -3.72 10.08
C TRP A 261 -19.44 -4.58 8.85
N CYS A 262 -18.41 -5.43 8.98
CA CYS A 262 -17.99 -6.34 7.93
C CYS A 262 -17.39 -7.59 8.57
N ASP A 263 -17.83 -8.79 8.15
CA ASP A 263 -17.22 -10.09 8.48
C ASP A 263 -17.33 -10.99 7.26
N ASP A 264 -16.69 -10.56 6.17
CA ASP A 264 -16.76 -11.19 4.87
C ASP A 264 -15.54 -12.10 4.64
N VAL A 265 -15.70 -13.08 3.76
CA VAL A 265 -14.59 -13.88 3.21
C VAL A 265 -14.49 -13.60 1.73
N VAL A 266 -13.31 -13.15 1.27
CA VAL A 266 -13.04 -12.98 -0.14
C VAL A 266 -12.05 -14.03 -0.62
N THR A 267 -12.20 -14.48 -1.87
CA THR A 267 -11.24 -15.35 -2.53
C THR A 267 -10.31 -14.50 -3.39
N LEU A 268 -9.01 -14.57 -3.11
CA LEU A 268 -8.00 -13.89 -3.92
C LEU A 268 -7.89 -14.52 -5.30
N ALA A 269 -7.28 -13.82 -6.25
CA ALA A 269 -7.09 -14.31 -7.62
C ALA A 269 -6.32 -15.64 -7.70
N ASP A 270 -5.48 -15.93 -6.70
CA ASP A 270 -4.73 -17.19 -6.58
C ASP A 270 -5.49 -18.30 -5.82
N GLY A 271 -6.76 -18.09 -5.48
CA GLY A 271 -7.65 -19.04 -4.82
C GLY A 271 -7.61 -19.00 -3.28
N ARG A 272 -6.70 -18.24 -2.65
CA ARG A 272 -6.60 -18.19 -1.19
C ARG A 272 -7.78 -17.43 -0.56
N PRO A 273 -8.48 -18.00 0.44
CA PRO A 273 -9.48 -17.27 1.21
C PRO A 273 -8.82 -16.26 2.17
N MET A 274 -9.42 -15.08 2.25
CA MET A 274 -9.00 -13.99 3.12
C MET A 274 -10.18 -13.42 3.89
N SER A 275 -10.05 -13.27 5.20
CA SER A 275 -11.02 -12.60 6.05
C SER A 275 -10.96 -11.09 5.84
N MET A 276 -12.12 -10.46 5.78
CA MET A 276 -12.32 -9.02 5.75
C MET A 276 -13.19 -8.63 6.94
N PHE A 277 -12.60 -8.11 7.99
CA PHE A 277 -13.29 -7.83 9.25
C PHE A 277 -13.18 -6.36 9.64
N VAL A 278 -14.31 -5.72 9.92
CA VAL A 278 -14.39 -4.36 10.46
C VAL A 278 -15.42 -4.32 11.58
N ALA A 279 -15.03 -3.83 12.73
CA ALA A 279 -15.94 -3.69 13.87
C ALA A 279 -15.59 -2.46 14.72
N LYS A 280 -16.62 -1.88 15.35
CA LYS A 280 -16.49 -0.81 16.35
C LYS A 280 -16.63 -1.40 17.75
N VAL A 281 -15.63 -1.18 18.62
CA VAL A 281 -15.54 -1.77 19.95
C VAL A 281 -16.10 -0.86 21.05
#